data_c55186e6f1fff3e0d5b3634c6d8cf51e
#
_entry.id   c55186e6f1fff3e0d5b3634c6d8cf51e
#
_cell.length_a   1.000
_cell.length_b   1.000
_cell.length_c   1.000
_cell.angle_alpha   90.00
_cell.angle_beta   90.00
_cell.angle_gamma   90.00
#
_symmetry.space_group_name_H-M   'P 1'
#
loop_
_entity.id
_entity.type
_entity.pdbx_description
1 polymer ?
#
loop_
_entity_poly.entity_id
_entity_poly.type
_entity_poly.pdbx_seq_one_letter_code
_entity_poly.pdbx_strand_id
1 'polypeptide(L)'
;MIGNCLENVRKNVPLVHNITNYVTVNDVANVLLACGGSPIMSDEPDDVADITSICGGLNINIGTLNKNSIEGMFIAGKKANELSHKILLDPVGAGASKLRTDTAVKLAKEIKFDVIRGNISEIKTLALGSGTTKGVDADVSDAVTEESLDNAVAFVKDYAKKSGCVIAITGAIDLVSDGEKCYVIRNGCPEMSKITGTGCQLSGMTTAFIVANPDNVLEATAAAVCTMGLAGEIAFANMAETDGNSTYRNRIIDAIYNTVSYTHLRA
;
A
#
# COMPACT_ATOMS: atom_id res chain seq x y z
N MET A 1 -3.83 -16.52 -12.29
CA MET A 1 -4.62 -15.36 -11.85
C MET A 1 -3.69 -14.25 -11.38
N ILE A 2 -2.86 -14.43 -10.36
CA ILE A 2 -1.88 -13.43 -9.88
C ILE A 2 -0.95 -12.94 -11.02
N GLY A 3 -0.44 -13.82 -11.87
CA GLY A 3 0.47 -13.46 -12.98
C GLY A 3 -0.10 -12.48 -14.01
N ASN A 4 -1.42 -12.41 -14.16
CA ASN A 4 -2.04 -11.52 -15.17
C ASN A 4 -2.33 -10.13 -14.62
N CYS A 5 -2.23 -9.91 -13.29
CA CYS A 5 -2.59 -8.63 -12.68
C CYS A 5 -1.72 -7.48 -13.17
N LEU A 6 -0.41 -7.67 -13.30
CA LEU A 6 0.51 -6.66 -13.82
C LEU A 6 0.28 -6.39 -15.32
N GLU A 7 -0.03 -7.42 -16.10
CA GLU A 7 -0.38 -7.25 -17.53
C GLU A 7 -1.64 -6.41 -17.70
N ASN A 8 -2.64 -6.64 -16.85
CA ASN A 8 -3.85 -5.82 -16.84
C ASN A 8 -3.57 -4.36 -16.49
N VAL A 9 -2.65 -4.08 -15.56
CA VAL A 9 -2.21 -2.70 -15.25
C VAL A 9 -1.63 -2.06 -16.51
N ARG A 10 -0.69 -2.72 -17.18
CA ARG A 10 -0.03 -2.20 -18.39
C ARG A 10 -0.98 -2.02 -19.57
N LYS A 11 -1.97 -2.90 -19.69
CA LYS A 11 -2.97 -2.84 -20.75
C LYS A 11 -3.98 -1.71 -20.52
N ASN A 12 -4.42 -1.53 -19.27
CA ASN A 12 -5.50 -0.60 -18.93
C ASN A 12 -4.99 0.80 -18.57
N VAL A 13 -3.70 0.94 -18.25
CA VAL A 13 -3.03 2.19 -17.85
C VAL A 13 -3.89 2.97 -16.85
N PRO A 14 -4.19 2.39 -15.66
CA PRO A 14 -5.11 3.02 -14.70
C PRO A 14 -4.59 4.37 -14.23
N LEU A 15 -5.46 5.38 -14.27
CA LEU A 15 -5.20 6.70 -13.71
C LEU A 15 -5.49 6.68 -12.22
N VAL A 16 -4.50 6.99 -11.38
CA VAL A 16 -4.57 6.92 -9.92
C VAL A 16 -4.32 8.27 -9.30
N HIS A 17 -5.30 8.76 -8.55
CA HIS A 17 -5.15 9.94 -7.70
C HIS A 17 -4.39 9.55 -6.43
N ASN A 18 -3.33 10.30 -6.09
CA ASN A 18 -2.53 10.06 -4.90
C ASN A 18 -2.53 11.27 -3.99
N ILE A 19 -3.14 11.14 -2.82
CA ILE A 19 -2.90 12.01 -1.67
C ILE A 19 -1.85 11.27 -0.82
N THR A 20 -0.57 11.57 -1.07
CA THR A 20 0.54 10.84 -0.44
C THR A 20 1.47 11.79 0.27
N ASN A 21 2.42 11.25 1.03
CA ASN A 21 3.36 12.05 1.81
C ASN A 21 4.45 12.68 0.92
N TYR A 22 4.86 13.90 1.25
CA TYR A 22 5.85 14.65 0.46
C TYR A 22 7.27 14.09 0.54
N VAL A 23 7.55 13.17 1.49
CA VAL A 23 8.87 12.51 1.56
C VAL A 23 9.08 11.57 0.38
N THR A 24 7.99 10.95 -0.12
CA THR A 24 8.04 9.88 -1.12
C THR A 24 7.20 10.14 -2.36
N VAL A 25 6.60 11.32 -2.49
CA VAL A 25 5.65 11.66 -3.57
C VAL A 25 6.23 11.40 -4.97
N ASN A 26 7.49 11.76 -5.21
CA ASN A 26 8.15 11.55 -6.49
C ASN A 26 8.38 10.06 -6.77
N ASP A 27 8.79 9.29 -5.77
CA ASP A 27 9.02 7.85 -5.89
C ASP A 27 7.70 7.08 -6.14
N VAL A 28 6.61 7.50 -5.49
CA VAL A 28 5.27 6.94 -5.74
C VAL A 28 4.84 7.19 -7.20
N ALA A 29 5.07 8.39 -7.72
CA ALA A 29 4.78 8.69 -9.12
C ALA A 29 5.60 7.81 -10.07
N ASN A 30 6.91 7.68 -9.83
CA ASN A 30 7.78 6.88 -10.70
C ASN A 30 7.47 5.39 -10.64
N VAL A 31 7.12 4.84 -9.47
CA VAL A 31 6.72 3.44 -9.35
C VAL A 31 5.41 3.16 -10.07
N LEU A 32 4.45 4.09 -10.02
CA LEU A 32 3.20 3.98 -10.80
C LEU A 32 3.47 3.94 -12.30
N LEU A 33 4.33 4.83 -12.81
CA LEU A 33 4.76 4.82 -14.21
C LEU A 33 5.49 3.53 -14.56
N ALA A 34 6.38 3.04 -13.69
CA ALA A 34 7.15 1.82 -13.91
C ALA A 34 6.25 0.58 -14.00
N CYS A 35 5.21 0.46 -13.19
CA CYS A 35 4.28 -0.67 -13.29
C CYS A 35 3.28 -0.55 -14.44
N GLY A 36 3.21 0.59 -15.13
CA GLY A 36 2.30 0.84 -16.25
C GLY A 36 1.03 1.60 -15.90
N GLY A 37 0.93 2.16 -14.69
CA GLY A 37 -0.15 3.08 -14.31
C GLY A 37 0.16 4.54 -14.67
N SER A 38 -0.78 5.42 -14.39
CA SER A 38 -0.65 6.88 -14.61
C SER A 38 -0.97 7.62 -13.30
N PRO A 39 -0.01 8.32 -12.67
CA PRO A 39 -0.23 9.03 -11.41
C PRO A 39 -0.73 10.46 -11.60
N ILE A 40 -1.64 10.91 -10.73
CA ILE A 40 -1.89 12.32 -10.45
C ILE A 40 -1.67 12.56 -8.96
N MET A 41 -0.92 13.62 -8.61
CA MET A 41 -0.68 14.05 -7.24
C MET A 41 -1.44 15.34 -6.97
N SER A 42 -2.41 15.29 -6.05
CA SER A 42 -3.14 16.47 -5.57
C SER A 42 -3.61 16.24 -4.14
N ASP A 43 -3.51 17.25 -3.27
CA ASP A 43 -3.98 17.21 -1.89
C ASP A 43 -4.70 18.50 -1.46
N GLU A 44 -4.88 19.44 -2.40
CA GLU A 44 -5.57 20.71 -2.17
C GLU A 44 -7.09 20.49 -2.13
N PRO A 45 -7.79 20.88 -1.04
CA PRO A 45 -9.24 20.67 -0.88
C PRO A 45 -10.10 21.17 -2.05
N ASP A 46 -9.70 22.28 -2.67
CA ASP A 46 -10.44 22.87 -3.80
C ASP A 46 -10.23 22.12 -5.13
N ASP A 47 -9.26 21.22 -5.21
CA ASP A 47 -8.87 20.50 -6.45
C ASP A 47 -9.20 19.00 -6.40
N VAL A 48 -9.10 18.38 -5.22
CA VAL A 48 -9.14 16.91 -5.08
C VAL A 48 -10.42 16.26 -5.59
N ALA A 49 -11.57 16.95 -5.54
CA ALA A 49 -12.84 16.39 -6.01
C ALA A 49 -12.83 16.22 -7.55
N ASP A 50 -12.31 17.20 -8.26
CA ASP A 50 -12.23 17.18 -9.73
C ASP A 50 -11.21 16.14 -10.18
N ILE A 51 -10.02 16.10 -9.54
CA ILE A 51 -8.98 15.11 -9.82
C ILE A 51 -9.48 13.69 -9.53
N THR A 52 -10.15 13.46 -8.38
CA THR A 52 -10.74 12.14 -8.08
C THR A 52 -11.74 11.73 -9.16
N SER A 53 -12.52 12.68 -9.69
CA SER A 53 -13.58 12.39 -10.66
C SER A 53 -13.05 11.87 -11.99
N ILE A 54 -11.86 12.24 -12.41
CA ILE A 54 -11.24 11.78 -13.66
C ILE A 54 -10.37 10.53 -13.49
N CYS A 55 -10.08 10.14 -12.24
CA CYS A 55 -9.25 8.97 -11.92
C CYS A 55 -10.11 7.71 -11.75
N GLY A 56 -9.50 6.53 -11.87
CA GLY A 56 -10.14 5.25 -11.61
C GLY A 56 -9.93 4.74 -10.17
N GLY A 57 -8.98 5.33 -9.44
CA GLY A 57 -8.66 4.95 -8.06
C GLY A 57 -8.00 6.05 -7.26
N LEU A 58 -8.05 5.88 -5.94
CA LEU A 58 -7.53 6.84 -4.96
C LEU A 58 -6.62 6.13 -3.95
N ASN A 59 -5.40 6.62 -3.81
CA ASN A 59 -4.44 6.23 -2.77
C ASN A 59 -4.38 7.33 -1.71
N ILE A 60 -4.72 7.02 -0.47
CA ILE A 60 -4.62 7.91 0.69
C ILE A 60 -3.51 7.42 1.61
N ASN A 61 -2.46 8.23 1.79
CA ASN A 61 -1.33 7.95 2.69
C ASN A 61 -1.17 9.10 3.68
N ILE A 62 -1.21 8.80 4.98
CA ILE A 62 -1.19 9.78 6.05
C ILE A 62 0.20 10.09 6.61
N GLY A 63 1.27 9.83 5.87
CA GLY A 63 2.66 9.96 6.36
C GLY A 63 3.10 11.36 6.71
N THR A 64 2.52 12.40 6.10
CA THR A 64 2.83 13.81 6.39
C THR A 64 1.56 14.64 6.39
N LEU A 65 0.82 14.57 7.51
CA LEU A 65 -0.46 15.24 7.66
C LEU A 65 -0.30 16.76 7.87
N ASN A 66 -1.15 17.53 7.21
CA ASN A 66 -1.42 18.94 7.49
C ASN A 66 -2.93 19.19 7.36
N LYS A 67 -3.39 20.41 7.69
CA LYS A 67 -4.82 20.73 7.70
C LYS A 67 -5.48 20.51 6.34
N ASN A 68 -4.85 21.00 5.27
CA ASN A 68 -5.38 20.92 3.91
C ASN A 68 -5.40 19.47 3.43
N SER A 69 -4.29 18.73 3.61
CA SER A 69 -4.24 17.33 3.18
C SER A 69 -5.26 16.44 3.92
N ILE A 70 -5.51 16.69 5.22
CA ILE A 70 -6.55 15.97 5.97
C ILE A 70 -7.93 16.26 5.38
N GLU A 71 -8.27 17.53 5.14
CA GLU A 71 -9.53 17.93 4.53
C GLU A 71 -9.67 17.34 3.12
N GLY A 72 -8.64 17.45 2.30
CA GLY A 72 -8.57 16.87 0.96
C GLY A 72 -8.80 15.36 0.94
N MET A 73 -8.21 14.61 1.89
CA MET A 73 -8.42 13.16 2.04
C MET A 73 -9.90 12.80 2.24
N PHE A 74 -10.62 13.54 3.08
CA PHE A 74 -12.05 13.28 3.30
C PHE A 74 -12.91 13.67 2.09
N ILE A 75 -12.62 14.78 1.42
CA ILE A 75 -13.32 15.20 0.20
C ILE A 75 -13.11 14.17 -0.90
N ALA A 76 -11.84 13.84 -1.21
CA ALA A 76 -11.50 12.86 -2.23
C ALA A 76 -12.06 11.46 -1.93
N GLY A 77 -11.96 11.00 -0.68
CA GLY A 77 -12.46 9.69 -0.28
C GLY A 77 -13.98 9.57 -0.42
N LYS A 78 -14.75 10.59 -0.01
CA LYS A 78 -16.20 10.62 -0.20
C LYS A 78 -16.55 10.64 -1.70
N LYS A 79 -15.85 11.47 -2.47
CA LYS A 79 -16.04 11.55 -3.92
C LYS A 79 -15.74 10.23 -4.62
N ALA A 80 -14.67 9.55 -4.25
CA ALA A 80 -14.33 8.25 -4.79
C ALA A 80 -15.39 7.18 -4.43
N ASN A 81 -15.95 7.21 -3.21
CA ASN A 81 -17.06 6.32 -2.83
C ASN A 81 -18.33 6.59 -3.65
N GLU A 82 -18.70 7.86 -3.87
CA GLU A 82 -19.82 8.24 -4.74
C GLU A 82 -19.70 7.66 -6.17
N LEU A 83 -18.47 7.67 -6.69
CA LEU A 83 -18.14 7.18 -8.03
C LEU A 83 -17.84 5.67 -8.08
N SER A 84 -17.85 4.98 -6.94
CA SER A 84 -17.48 3.57 -6.82
C SER A 84 -16.06 3.27 -7.30
N HIS A 85 -15.15 4.23 -7.14
CA HIS A 85 -13.73 4.06 -7.44
C HIS A 85 -13.04 3.16 -6.41
N LYS A 86 -11.95 2.53 -6.80
CA LYS A 86 -11.12 1.72 -5.90
C LYS A 86 -10.29 2.62 -4.99
N ILE A 87 -10.31 2.34 -3.68
CA ILE A 87 -9.64 3.19 -2.68
C ILE A 87 -8.73 2.35 -1.79
N LEU A 88 -7.49 2.84 -1.61
CA LEU A 88 -6.53 2.27 -0.66
C LEU A 88 -6.18 3.28 0.44
N LEU A 89 -6.11 2.80 1.69
CA LEU A 89 -5.58 3.53 2.83
C LEU A 89 -4.21 2.97 3.25
N ASP A 90 -3.24 3.87 3.37
CA ASP A 90 -1.93 3.61 3.98
C ASP A 90 -1.82 4.45 5.27
N PRO A 91 -2.10 3.85 6.46
CA PRO A 91 -2.17 4.57 7.72
C PRO A 91 -0.79 4.79 8.35
N VAL A 92 0.17 5.30 7.59
CA VAL A 92 1.58 5.49 7.99
C VAL A 92 1.69 6.18 9.34
N GLY A 93 2.29 5.48 10.31
CA GLY A 93 2.53 6.00 11.64
C GLY A 93 1.28 6.11 12.52
N ALA A 94 0.19 5.42 12.19
CA ALA A 94 -0.92 5.22 13.14
C ALA A 94 -0.37 4.52 14.39
N GLY A 95 -0.70 5.06 15.57
CA GLY A 95 -0.10 4.68 16.86
C GLY A 95 1.05 5.59 17.31
N ALA A 96 1.80 6.21 16.40
CA ALA A 96 2.94 7.05 16.75
C ALA A 96 2.56 8.44 17.25
N SER A 97 1.39 8.97 16.85
CA SER A 97 0.86 10.23 17.37
C SER A 97 -0.66 10.24 17.38
N LYS A 98 -1.22 11.07 18.29
CA LYS A 98 -2.69 11.24 18.39
C LYS A 98 -3.29 11.70 17.06
N LEU A 99 -2.69 12.68 16.38
CA LEU A 99 -3.20 13.21 15.12
C LEU A 99 -3.29 12.11 14.04
N ARG A 100 -2.24 11.32 13.88
CA ARG A 100 -2.20 10.23 12.89
C ARG A 100 -3.22 9.15 13.20
N THR A 101 -3.28 8.73 14.46
CA THR A 101 -4.23 7.71 14.92
C THR A 101 -5.67 8.16 14.72
N ASP A 102 -6.01 9.35 15.19
CA ASP A 102 -7.37 9.89 15.08
C ASP A 102 -7.78 10.08 13.61
N THR A 103 -6.87 10.55 12.76
CA THR A 103 -7.13 10.72 11.32
C THR A 103 -7.33 9.37 10.64
N ALA A 104 -6.47 8.39 10.90
CA ALA A 104 -6.58 7.05 10.31
C ALA A 104 -7.89 6.37 10.71
N VAL A 105 -8.24 6.39 12.00
CA VAL A 105 -9.48 5.81 12.51
C VAL A 105 -10.70 6.51 11.93
N LYS A 106 -10.67 7.84 11.83
CA LYS A 106 -11.78 8.62 11.26
C LYS A 106 -11.95 8.34 9.76
N LEU A 107 -10.86 8.26 9.00
CA LEU A 107 -10.89 7.88 7.59
C LEU A 107 -11.49 6.47 7.43
N ALA A 108 -10.99 5.48 8.17
CA ALA A 108 -11.48 4.11 8.10
C ALA A 108 -12.97 3.97 8.48
N LYS A 109 -13.49 4.90 9.29
CA LYS A 109 -14.91 4.94 9.68
C LYS A 109 -15.82 5.63 8.66
N GLU A 110 -15.34 6.71 8.04
CA GLU A 110 -16.17 7.55 7.15
C GLU A 110 -16.07 7.18 5.66
N ILE A 111 -14.97 6.53 5.26
CA ILE A 111 -14.69 6.16 3.88
C ILE A 111 -14.69 4.63 3.77
N LYS A 112 -15.34 4.10 2.74
CA LYS A 112 -15.30 2.68 2.41
C LYS A 112 -14.05 2.42 1.57
N PHE A 113 -13.08 1.72 2.13
CA PHE A 113 -11.85 1.32 1.45
C PHE A 113 -11.99 -0.08 0.83
N ASP A 114 -11.32 -0.32 -0.29
CA ASP A 114 -11.15 -1.66 -0.88
C ASP A 114 -9.95 -2.38 -0.26
N VAL A 115 -8.89 -1.61 0.07
CA VAL A 115 -7.67 -2.14 0.69
C VAL A 115 -7.21 -1.21 1.80
N ILE A 116 -6.80 -1.77 2.94
CA ILE A 116 -6.00 -1.09 3.96
C ILE A 116 -4.65 -1.79 4.04
N ARG A 117 -3.55 -1.06 3.83
CA ARG A 117 -2.20 -1.60 3.83
C ARG A 117 -1.33 -0.88 4.86
N GLY A 118 -0.66 -1.62 5.73
CA GLY A 118 0.26 -1.05 6.72
C GLY A 118 1.18 -2.12 7.31
N ASN A 119 2.07 -1.72 8.24
CA ASN A 119 2.75 -2.71 9.07
C ASN A 119 1.79 -3.26 10.14
N ILE A 120 2.22 -4.31 10.84
CA ILE A 120 1.37 -4.99 11.83
C ILE A 120 0.91 -4.04 12.96
N SER A 121 1.78 -3.12 13.42
CA SER A 121 1.46 -2.15 14.48
C SER A 121 0.41 -1.14 14.02
N GLU A 122 0.53 -0.62 12.79
CA GLU A 122 -0.44 0.30 12.19
C GLU A 122 -1.82 -0.35 12.04
N ILE A 123 -1.84 -1.59 11.54
CA ILE A 123 -3.09 -2.34 11.37
C ILE A 123 -3.72 -2.71 12.72
N LYS A 124 -2.93 -3.12 13.72
CA LYS A 124 -3.44 -3.34 15.09
C LYS A 124 -4.03 -2.07 15.69
N THR A 125 -3.39 -0.92 15.48
CA THR A 125 -3.88 0.38 15.96
C THR A 125 -5.26 0.71 15.37
N LEU A 126 -5.45 0.48 14.07
CA LEU A 126 -6.76 0.66 13.44
C LEU A 126 -7.80 -0.33 13.95
N ALA A 127 -7.44 -1.60 14.12
CA ALA A 127 -8.34 -2.64 14.59
C ALA A 127 -8.83 -2.39 16.04
N LEU A 128 -7.99 -1.81 16.89
CA LEU A 128 -8.32 -1.47 18.29
C LEU A 128 -9.09 -0.15 18.42
N GLY A 129 -8.98 0.74 17.44
CA GLY A 129 -9.58 2.07 17.48
C GLY A 129 -8.84 3.05 18.41
N SER A 130 -9.30 4.31 18.46
CA SER A 130 -8.64 5.42 19.19
C SER A 130 -8.69 5.33 20.72
N GLY A 131 -9.29 4.31 21.30
CA GLY A 131 -9.58 4.22 22.73
C GLY A 131 -8.52 3.56 23.62
N THR A 132 -7.45 2.97 23.06
CA THR A 132 -6.53 2.09 23.82
C THR A 132 -5.05 2.42 23.68
N THR A 133 -4.70 3.59 23.18
CA THR A 133 -3.29 3.96 23.01
C THR A 133 -2.61 4.34 24.33
N LYS A 134 -2.19 3.37 25.11
CA LYS A 134 -0.90 3.46 25.80
C LYS A 134 0.14 3.05 24.77
N GLY A 135 0.90 4.06 24.27
CA GLY A 135 2.09 3.96 23.45
C GLY A 135 2.31 2.61 22.76
N VAL A 136 1.81 2.46 21.54
CA VAL A 136 2.29 1.39 20.69
C VAL A 136 3.62 1.88 20.16
N ASP A 137 4.68 1.72 20.94
CA ASP A 137 6.02 1.57 20.39
C ASP A 137 5.88 0.44 19.37
N ALA A 138 6.36 0.66 18.16
CA ALA A 138 6.55 -0.43 17.20
C ALA A 138 7.61 -1.37 17.83
N ASP A 139 7.13 -2.23 18.71
CA ASP A 139 7.97 -3.19 19.38
C ASP A 139 8.43 -4.16 18.29
N VAL A 140 9.73 -4.40 18.21
CA VAL A 140 10.32 -5.43 17.34
C VAL A 140 9.65 -6.78 17.59
N SER A 141 9.05 -6.96 18.77
CA SER A 141 8.20 -8.11 19.17
C SER A 141 6.90 -8.24 18.37
N ASP A 142 6.44 -7.21 17.65
CA ASP A 142 5.20 -7.26 16.85
C ASP A 142 5.40 -7.75 15.41
N ALA A 143 6.64 -7.98 14.96
CA ALA A 143 6.92 -8.48 13.60
C ALA A 143 6.23 -9.84 13.36
N VAL A 144 5.68 -10.03 12.16
CA VAL A 144 5.18 -11.35 11.74
C VAL A 144 6.40 -12.24 11.49
N THR A 145 6.52 -13.29 12.29
CA THR A 145 7.57 -14.31 12.21
C THR A 145 6.94 -15.68 11.96
N GLU A 146 7.74 -16.69 11.62
CA GLU A 146 7.22 -18.06 11.45
C GLU A 146 6.55 -18.57 12.74
N GLU A 147 7.06 -18.18 13.93
CA GLU A 147 6.50 -18.57 15.22
C GLU A 147 5.15 -17.90 15.52
N SER A 148 4.95 -16.67 15.04
CA SER A 148 3.71 -15.89 15.25
C SER A 148 2.72 -15.99 14.08
N LEU A 149 3.07 -16.72 13.01
CA LEU A 149 2.37 -16.71 11.73
C LEU A 149 0.88 -17.06 11.86
N ASP A 150 0.55 -18.15 12.54
CA ASP A 150 -0.84 -18.60 12.69
C ASP A 150 -1.71 -17.56 13.40
N ASN A 151 -1.16 -16.92 14.44
CA ASN A 151 -1.87 -15.85 15.16
C ASN A 151 -2.04 -14.60 14.29
N ALA A 152 -1.01 -14.24 13.51
CA ALA A 152 -1.06 -13.11 12.59
C ALA A 152 -2.07 -13.36 11.45
N VAL A 153 -2.11 -14.56 10.89
CA VAL A 153 -3.11 -14.97 9.89
C VAL A 153 -4.53 -14.93 10.46
N ALA A 154 -4.74 -15.43 11.67
CA ALA A 154 -6.04 -15.36 12.34
C ALA A 154 -6.47 -13.90 12.54
N PHE A 155 -5.56 -13.04 13.01
CA PHE A 155 -5.82 -11.62 13.22
C PHE A 155 -6.16 -10.89 11.92
N VAL A 156 -5.37 -11.06 10.85
CA VAL A 156 -5.63 -10.35 9.59
C VAL A 156 -6.94 -10.78 8.95
N LYS A 157 -7.30 -12.07 9.03
CA LYS A 157 -8.59 -12.58 8.55
C LYS A 157 -9.77 -12.02 9.33
N ASP A 158 -9.68 -11.98 10.66
CA ASP A 158 -10.71 -11.42 11.52
C ASP A 158 -10.92 -9.92 11.24
N TYR A 159 -9.82 -9.17 11.12
CA TYR A 159 -9.92 -7.74 10.84
C TYR A 159 -10.44 -7.45 9.42
N ALA A 160 -10.04 -8.23 8.41
CA ALA A 160 -10.57 -8.10 7.05
C ALA A 160 -12.09 -8.37 7.00
N LYS A 161 -12.60 -9.38 7.72
CA LYS A 161 -14.05 -9.62 7.88
C LYS A 161 -14.77 -8.44 8.53
N LYS A 162 -14.21 -7.89 9.60
CA LYS A 162 -14.82 -6.77 10.35
C LYS A 162 -14.83 -5.47 9.56
N SER A 163 -13.76 -5.18 8.83
CA SER A 163 -13.64 -3.97 8.03
C SER A 163 -14.34 -4.05 6.67
N GLY A 164 -14.60 -5.26 6.18
CA GLY A 164 -15.22 -5.50 4.88
C GLY A 164 -14.33 -5.13 3.70
N CYS A 165 -13.01 -5.11 3.88
CA CYS A 165 -12.02 -4.82 2.85
C CYS A 165 -10.81 -5.77 2.93
N VAL A 166 -9.98 -5.77 1.89
CA VAL A 166 -8.72 -6.50 1.91
C VAL A 166 -7.74 -5.81 2.85
N ILE A 167 -7.11 -6.58 3.74
CA ILE A 167 -6.05 -6.11 4.63
C ILE A 167 -4.72 -6.67 4.16
N ALA A 168 -3.74 -5.77 3.94
CA ALA A 168 -2.37 -6.12 3.61
C ALA A 168 -1.43 -5.68 4.74
N ILE A 169 -0.86 -6.65 5.47
CA ILE A 169 0.18 -6.43 6.48
C ILE A 169 1.52 -6.68 5.82
N THR A 170 2.43 -5.70 5.86
CA THR A 170 3.76 -5.84 5.27
C THR A 170 4.86 -5.76 6.32
N GLY A 171 5.88 -6.61 6.14
CA GLY A 171 7.00 -6.76 7.07
C GLY A 171 8.03 -7.78 6.57
N ALA A 172 8.57 -8.60 7.46
CA ALA A 172 9.46 -9.70 7.08
C ALA A 172 8.70 -10.84 6.39
N ILE A 173 7.46 -11.08 6.80
CA ILE A 173 6.48 -11.95 6.13
C ILE A 173 5.26 -11.08 5.88
N ASP A 174 4.82 -11.00 4.64
CA ASP A 174 3.65 -10.23 4.27
C ASP A 174 2.38 -11.09 4.28
N LEU A 175 1.27 -10.50 4.72
CA LEU A 175 -0.03 -11.16 4.78
C LEU A 175 -1.05 -10.33 4.00
N VAL A 176 -1.81 -10.96 3.10
CA VAL A 176 -2.90 -10.29 2.36
C VAL A 176 -4.17 -11.13 2.47
N SER A 177 -5.23 -10.56 3.04
CA SER A 177 -6.46 -11.30 3.32
C SER A 177 -7.73 -10.50 3.04
N ASP A 178 -8.76 -11.18 2.53
CA ASP A 178 -10.14 -10.71 2.40
C ASP A 178 -11.05 -11.19 3.57
N GLY A 179 -10.46 -11.92 4.52
CA GLY A 179 -11.16 -12.56 5.62
C GLY A 179 -11.49 -14.04 5.38
N GLU A 180 -11.65 -14.47 4.13
CA GLU A 180 -11.86 -15.90 3.78
C GLU A 180 -10.53 -16.57 3.45
N LYS A 181 -9.73 -15.95 2.59
CA LYS A 181 -8.41 -16.41 2.20
C LYS A 181 -7.32 -15.52 2.80
N CYS A 182 -6.11 -16.05 2.91
CA CYS A 182 -4.92 -15.30 3.28
C CYS A 182 -3.74 -15.80 2.44
N TYR A 183 -3.12 -14.87 1.71
CA TYR A 183 -1.83 -15.10 1.08
C TYR A 183 -0.72 -14.79 2.09
N VAL A 184 0.24 -15.70 2.21
CA VAL A 184 1.46 -15.55 3.00
C VAL A 184 2.62 -15.40 2.02
N ILE A 185 3.26 -14.25 2.01
CA ILE A 185 4.26 -13.86 1.01
C ILE A 185 5.60 -13.68 1.73
N ARG A 186 6.66 -14.33 1.23
CA ARG A 186 7.98 -14.37 1.87
C ARG A 186 9.09 -13.81 0.99
N ASN A 187 8.75 -13.24 -0.16
CA ASN A 187 9.75 -12.60 -1.00
C ASN A 187 10.08 -11.17 -0.50
N GLY A 188 11.16 -10.63 -1.02
CA GLY A 188 11.75 -9.39 -0.56
C GLY A 188 13.05 -9.64 0.21
N CYS A 189 13.76 -8.58 0.54
CA CYS A 189 15.02 -8.68 1.29
C CYS A 189 15.12 -7.58 2.36
N PRO A 190 15.86 -7.83 3.46
CA PRO A 190 15.98 -6.90 4.59
C PRO A 190 16.53 -5.52 4.21
N GLU A 191 17.32 -5.44 3.14
CA GLU A 191 17.91 -4.20 2.63
C GLU A 191 16.88 -3.18 2.18
N MET A 192 15.67 -3.61 1.80
CA MET A 192 14.55 -2.73 1.46
C MET A 192 14.19 -1.79 2.63
N SER A 193 14.42 -2.21 3.87
CA SER A 193 14.19 -1.37 5.06
C SER A 193 15.13 -0.17 5.17
N LYS A 194 16.26 -0.16 4.44
CA LYS A 194 17.23 0.95 4.39
C LYS A 194 16.83 2.05 3.42
N ILE A 195 15.73 1.87 2.69
CA ILE A 195 15.18 2.86 1.75
C ILE A 195 13.88 3.40 2.32
N THR A 196 13.77 4.72 2.42
CA THR A 196 12.50 5.33 2.81
C THR A 196 11.47 5.19 1.71
N GLY A 197 10.23 4.87 2.08
CA GLY A 197 9.08 4.96 1.21
C GLY A 197 8.77 3.76 0.33
N THR A 198 9.48 2.62 0.45
CA THR A 198 9.12 1.39 -0.27
C THR A 198 7.67 0.97 0.00
N GLY A 199 7.20 1.14 1.24
CA GLY A 199 5.80 0.94 1.61
C GLY A 199 4.85 1.91 0.90
N CYS A 200 5.16 3.20 0.89
CA CYS A 200 4.34 4.21 0.23
C CYS A 200 4.26 3.98 -1.30
N GLN A 201 5.37 3.58 -1.91
CA GLN A 201 5.43 3.15 -3.32
C GLN A 201 4.53 1.95 -3.57
N LEU A 202 4.59 0.94 -2.69
CA LEU A 202 3.72 -0.24 -2.76
C LEU A 202 2.24 0.14 -2.68
N SER A 203 1.86 1.09 -1.82
CA SER A 203 0.47 1.53 -1.69
C SER A 203 -0.05 2.17 -2.98
N GLY A 204 0.72 3.07 -3.60
CA GLY A 204 0.39 3.64 -4.90
C GLY A 204 0.28 2.56 -5.99
N MET A 205 1.26 1.66 -6.08
CA MET A 205 1.27 0.56 -7.03
C MET A 205 0.08 -0.39 -6.80
N THR A 206 -0.24 -0.74 -5.55
CA THR A 206 -1.39 -1.59 -5.22
C THR A 206 -2.70 -0.96 -5.69
N THR A 207 -2.84 0.36 -5.56
CA THR A 207 -4.02 1.06 -6.07
C THR A 207 -4.17 0.88 -7.58
N ALA A 208 -3.09 1.00 -8.36
CA ALA A 208 -3.14 0.73 -9.81
C ALA A 208 -3.53 -0.73 -10.11
N PHE A 209 -3.01 -1.69 -9.33
CA PHE A 209 -3.34 -3.10 -9.49
C PHE A 209 -4.82 -3.39 -9.24
N ILE A 210 -5.42 -2.86 -8.17
CA ILE A 210 -6.84 -3.10 -7.87
C ILE A 210 -7.78 -2.36 -8.83
N VAL A 211 -7.38 -1.21 -9.36
CA VAL A 211 -8.13 -0.51 -10.41
C VAL A 211 -8.17 -1.32 -11.70
N ALA A 212 -7.03 -1.89 -12.10
CA ALA A 212 -6.94 -2.70 -13.31
C ALA A 212 -7.55 -4.11 -13.17
N ASN A 213 -7.83 -4.56 -11.94
CA ASN A 213 -8.37 -5.88 -11.63
C ASN A 213 -9.53 -5.78 -10.61
N PRO A 214 -10.62 -5.05 -10.92
CA PRO A 214 -11.63 -4.65 -9.94
C PRO A 214 -12.41 -5.83 -9.32
N ASP A 215 -12.51 -6.95 -10.02
CA ASP A 215 -13.23 -8.15 -9.57
C ASP A 215 -12.36 -9.11 -8.74
N ASN A 216 -11.04 -8.85 -8.65
CA ASN A 216 -10.06 -9.71 -8.00
C ASN A 216 -9.14 -8.90 -7.07
N VAL A 217 -9.72 -8.10 -6.18
CA VAL A 217 -8.98 -7.16 -5.30
C VAL A 217 -7.94 -7.88 -4.43
N LEU A 218 -8.28 -9.06 -3.89
CA LEU A 218 -7.36 -9.86 -3.07
C LEU A 218 -6.12 -10.30 -3.87
N GLU A 219 -6.33 -10.91 -5.04
CA GLU A 219 -5.25 -11.39 -5.90
C GLU A 219 -4.41 -10.24 -6.47
N ALA A 220 -5.06 -9.12 -6.82
CA ALA A 220 -4.37 -7.90 -7.28
C ALA A 220 -3.47 -7.31 -6.20
N THR A 221 -3.97 -7.26 -4.94
CA THR A 221 -3.18 -6.79 -3.80
C THR A 221 -1.99 -7.72 -3.54
N ALA A 222 -2.21 -9.03 -3.52
CA ALA A 222 -1.13 -10.01 -3.35
C ALA A 222 -0.09 -9.92 -4.49
N ALA A 223 -0.55 -9.73 -5.74
CA ALA A 223 0.32 -9.55 -6.90
C ALA A 223 1.20 -8.29 -6.77
N ALA A 224 0.65 -7.18 -6.29
CA ALA A 224 1.42 -5.95 -6.05
C ALA A 224 2.50 -6.16 -4.98
N VAL A 225 2.16 -6.82 -3.87
CA VAL A 225 3.12 -7.16 -2.80
C VAL A 225 4.24 -8.06 -3.34
N CYS A 226 3.89 -9.14 -4.05
CA CYS A 226 4.88 -10.02 -4.67
C CYS A 226 5.78 -9.27 -5.68
N THR A 227 5.21 -8.38 -6.48
CA THR A 227 5.96 -7.59 -7.47
C THR A 227 6.98 -6.69 -6.79
N MET A 228 6.61 -6.00 -5.71
CA MET A 228 7.51 -5.14 -4.96
C MET A 228 8.65 -5.94 -4.30
N GLY A 229 8.33 -7.07 -3.66
CA GLY A 229 9.34 -7.92 -3.05
C GLY A 229 10.33 -8.47 -4.07
N LEU A 230 9.83 -9.00 -5.19
CA LEU A 230 10.67 -9.50 -6.29
C LEU A 230 11.57 -8.39 -6.88
N ALA A 231 11.02 -7.19 -7.05
CA ALA A 231 11.80 -6.05 -7.53
C ALA A 231 12.93 -5.69 -6.54
N GLY A 232 12.66 -5.77 -5.24
CA GLY A 232 13.66 -5.58 -4.20
C GLY A 232 14.80 -6.61 -4.29
N GLU A 233 14.48 -7.88 -4.46
CA GLU A 233 15.45 -8.98 -4.62
C GLU A 233 16.30 -8.80 -5.89
N ILE A 234 15.66 -8.56 -7.04
CA ILE A 234 16.35 -8.34 -8.32
C ILE A 234 17.27 -7.11 -8.22
N ALA A 235 16.78 -6.03 -7.65
CA ALA A 235 17.55 -4.81 -7.48
C ALA A 235 18.77 -5.05 -6.59
N PHE A 236 18.62 -5.75 -5.46
CA PHE A 236 19.71 -6.04 -4.55
C PHE A 236 20.76 -6.97 -5.17
N ALA A 237 20.33 -8.02 -5.86
CA ALA A 237 21.22 -8.95 -6.54
C ALA A 237 22.10 -8.28 -7.63
N ASN A 238 21.68 -7.13 -8.14
CA ASN A 238 22.40 -6.36 -9.15
C ASN A 238 23.20 -5.18 -8.57
N MET A 239 23.30 -5.04 -7.24
CA MET A 239 24.11 -3.98 -6.61
C MET A 239 25.60 -4.24 -6.79
N ALA A 240 26.35 -3.19 -7.15
CA ALA A 240 27.80 -3.21 -7.13
C ALA A 240 28.31 -2.86 -5.72
N GLU A 241 29.58 -3.21 -5.41
CA GLU A 241 30.20 -2.96 -4.11
C GLU A 241 30.15 -1.48 -3.68
N THR A 242 30.21 -0.56 -4.65
CA THR A 242 30.19 0.89 -4.41
C THR A 242 28.78 1.51 -4.42
N ASP A 243 27.75 0.74 -4.72
CA ASP A 243 26.36 1.22 -4.75
C ASP A 243 25.80 1.42 -3.35
N GLY A 244 25.01 2.49 -3.19
CA GLY A 244 24.35 2.83 -1.94
C GLY A 244 22.82 2.76 -2.05
N ASN A 245 22.13 3.21 -1.00
CA ASN A 245 20.68 3.18 -0.90
C ASN A 245 19.95 3.95 -2.01
N SER A 246 20.55 5.03 -2.54
CA SER A 246 19.93 5.77 -3.65
C SER A 246 19.95 4.99 -4.97
N THR A 247 21.04 4.28 -5.27
CA THR A 247 21.12 3.36 -6.41
C THR A 247 20.13 2.21 -6.23
N TYR A 248 20.08 1.62 -5.04
CA TYR A 248 19.15 0.53 -4.74
C TYR A 248 17.69 0.96 -4.94
N ARG A 249 17.28 2.13 -4.45
CA ARG A 249 15.95 2.70 -4.69
C ARG A 249 15.63 2.78 -6.19
N ASN A 250 16.53 3.34 -6.97
CA ASN A 250 16.32 3.49 -8.40
C ASN A 250 16.25 2.11 -9.10
N ARG A 251 17.09 1.16 -8.70
CA ARG A 251 17.07 -0.21 -9.24
C ARG A 251 15.78 -0.97 -8.92
N ILE A 252 15.11 -0.69 -7.79
CA ILE A 252 13.77 -1.25 -7.50
C ILE A 252 12.76 -0.74 -8.53
N ILE A 253 12.75 0.56 -8.83
CA ILE A 253 11.86 1.14 -9.84
C ILE A 253 12.14 0.55 -11.23
N ASP A 254 13.42 0.44 -11.60
CA ASP A 254 13.85 -0.19 -12.86
C ASP A 254 13.45 -1.67 -12.93
N ALA A 255 13.55 -2.41 -11.81
CA ALA A 255 13.15 -3.81 -11.75
C ALA A 255 11.63 -3.96 -11.93
N ILE A 256 10.81 -3.08 -11.35
CA ILE A 256 9.36 -3.06 -11.57
C ILE A 256 9.04 -2.81 -13.04
N TYR A 257 9.70 -1.84 -13.68
CA TYR A 257 9.53 -1.53 -15.09
C TYR A 257 9.84 -2.75 -15.99
N ASN A 258 10.91 -3.47 -15.68
CA ASN A 258 11.39 -4.61 -16.47
C ASN A 258 10.71 -5.95 -16.09
N THR A 259 9.91 -6.00 -15.01
CA THR A 259 9.21 -7.22 -14.61
C THR A 259 8.17 -7.60 -15.67
N VAL A 260 8.11 -8.88 -16.02
CA VAL A 260 7.11 -9.46 -16.94
C VAL A 260 6.38 -10.60 -16.26
N SER A 261 5.16 -10.92 -16.67
CA SER A 261 4.29 -11.90 -16.02
C SER A 261 4.93 -13.28 -15.81
N TYR A 262 5.77 -13.74 -16.75
CA TYR A 262 6.46 -15.02 -16.63
C TYR A 262 7.70 -15.00 -15.72
N THR A 263 8.20 -13.83 -15.31
CA THR A 263 9.29 -13.73 -14.34
C THR A 263 8.87 -14.27 -12.98
N HIS A 264 7.58 -14.21 -12.67
CA HIS A 264 6.99 -14.67 -11.40
C HIS A 264 6.86 -16.20 -11.32
N LEU A 265 6.96 -16.92 -12.43
CA LEU A 265 6.79 -18.38 -12.49
C LEU A 265 8.08 -19.15 -12.14
N ARG A 266 9.19 -18.44 -11.85
CA ARG A 266 10.50 -19.03 -11.54
C ARG A 266 11.03 -18.69 -10.15
N ALA A 267 10.24 -17.98 -9.34
CA ALA A 267 10.59 -17.64 -7.96
C ALA A 267 9.97 -18.61 -6.95
#